data_cfa82384b9bbb716ee18354d7146846b
#
_entry.id   cfa82384b9bbb716ee18354d7146846b
#
_cell.length_a   1.000
_cell.length_b   1.000
_cell.length_c   1.000
_cell.angle_alpha   90.00
_cell.angle_beta   90.00
_cell.angle_gamma   90.00
#
_symmetry.space_group_name_H-M   'P 1'
#
loop_
_entity.id
_entity.type
_entity.pdbx_description
1 polymer ?
#
loop_
_entity_poly.entity_id
_entity_poly.type
_entity_poly.pdbx_seq_one_letter_code
_entity_poly.pdbx_strand_id
1 'polypeptide(L)'
;SNQYGAVNLSQGFPDFDPPKPILDRLSQVAYEDYHQYSITWGAQDFREALAKKQSHFMGRDIDPNGEIVVTCGSTEAMMAAMMTVANPGDKVVIFSPFYENYSADTILSGAVPIYVPLTPPSFTFDPEVLEDAFRQHPKALVLCNPSNPCGKVFTHEELEIIAGLARKYD
;
A
#
# COMPACT_ATOMS: atom_id res chain seq x y z
N SER A 1 -5.71 -17.10 21.63
CA SER A 1 -4.45 -17.37 22.36
C SER A 1 -4.65 -17.25 23.87
N ASN A 2 -5.33 -16.24 24.36
CA ASN A 2 -5.45 -15.94 25.81
C ASN A 2 -6.04 -17.11 26.61
N GLN A 3 -7.04 -17.82 26.08
CA GLN A 3 -7.67 -18.95 26.73
C GLN A 3 -6.70 -20.10 27.02
N TYR A 4 -5.67 -20.27 26.18
CA TYR A 4 -4.72 -21.38 26.27
C TYR A 4 -3.29 -20.94 26.59
N GLY A 5 -3.07 -19.66 26.88
CA GLY A 5 -1.72 -19.10 27.08
C GLY A 5 -0.80 -19.27 25.86
N ALA A 6 -1.38 -19.40 24.67
CA ALA A 6 -0.61 -19.63 23.45
C ALA A 6 0.04 -18.34 22.95
N VAL A 7 1.25 -18.48 22.39
CA VAL A 7 1.95 -17.37 21.72
C VAL A 7 1.15 -16.97 20.47
N ASN A 8 0.80 -15.69 20.38
CA ASN A 8 0.11 -15.13 19.20
C ASN A 8 1.16 -14.82 18.11
N LEU A 9 1.09 -15.52 16.99
CA LEU A 9 1.93 -15.30 15.81
C LEU A 9 1.12 -14.74 14.62
N SER A 10 -0.17 -14.43 14.81
CA SER A 10 -1.04 -13.94 13.73
C SER A 10 -0.97 -12.41 13.54
N GLN A 11 -0.56 -11.68 14.56
CA GLN A 11 -0.40 -10.24 14.51
C GLN A 11 0.97 -9.83 15.07
N GLY A 12 1.65 -8.95 14.36
CA GLY A 12 2.87 -8.31 14.85
C GLY A 12 2.52 -7.06 15.65
N PHE A 13 3.02 -6.99 16.89
CA PHE A 13 2.97 -5.80 17.73
C PHE A 13 4.38 -5.40 18.13
N PRO A 14 4.73 -4.10 18.09
CA PRO A 14 5.95 -3.64 18.75
C PRO A 14 5.89 -3.98 20.24
N ASP A 15 7.00 -4.43 20.80
CA ASP A 15 7.18 -4.68 22.24
C ASP A 15 7.89 -3.50 22.95
N PHE A 16 7.91 -2.35 22.29
CA PHE A 16 8.50 -1.11 22.79
C PHE A 16 7.56 0.08 22.57
N ASP A 17 7.71 1.09 23.41
CA ASP A 17 6.92 2.32 23.32
C ASP A 17 7.36 3.20 22.14
N PRO A 18 6.47 4.08 21.63
CA PRO A 18 6.86 5.09 20.66
C PRO A 18 7.99 5.99 21.18
N PRO A 19 8.84 6.55 20.31
CA PRO A 19 9.89 7.47 20.75
C PRO A 19 9.34 8.64 21.56
N LYS A 20 10.01 8.95 22.69
CA LYS A 20 9.57 10.00 23.61
C LYS A 20 9.22 11.35 22.95
N PRO A 21 9.98 11.87 21.95
CA PRO A 21 9.60 13.12 21.30
C PRO A 21 8.23 13.09 20.62
N ILE A 22 7.78 11.92 20.11
CA ILE A 22 6.44 11.75 19.53
C ILE A 22 5.38 11.84 20.60
N LEU A 23 5.58 11.17 21.76
CA LEU A 23 4.65 11.21 22.89
C LEU A 23 4.55 12.62 23.48
N ASP A 24 5.68 13.31 23.65
CA ASP A 24 5.72 14.68 24.13
C ASP A 24 4.96 15.62 23.17
N ARG A 25 5.15 15.46 21.85
CA ARG A 25 4.44 16.26 20.85
C ARG A 25 2.94 15.98 20.85
N LEU A 26 2.54 14.72 20.92
CA LEU A 26 1.12 14.34 21.03
C LEU A 26 0.44 14.99 22.23
N SER A 27 1.13 15.01 23.38
CA SER A 27 0.64 15.69 24.59
C SER A 27 0.47 17.20 24.40
N GLN A 28 1.37 17.84 23.66
CA GLN A 28 1.31 19.29 23.38
C GLN A 28 0.15 19.63 22.45
N VAL A 29 -0.02 18.90 21.33
CA VAL A 29 -1.07 19.18 20.35
C VAL A 29 -2.47 19.01 20.91
N ALA A 30 -2.63 18.27 22.02
CA ALA A 30 -3.91 18.16 22.71
C ALA A 30 -4.42 19.50 23.29
N TYR A 31 -3.54 20.50 23.42
CA TYR A 31 -3.87 21.84 23.90
C TYR A 31 -3.76 22.91 22.80
N GLU A 32 -3.49 22.52 21.56
CA GLU A 32 -3.42 23.40 20.40
C GLU A 32 -4.76 23.41 19.64
N ASP A 33 -4.91 24.31 18.67
CA ASP A 33 -6.18 24.51 17.95
C ASP A 33 -6.36 23.52 16.80
N TYR A 34 -6.34 22.21 17.13
CA TYR A 34 -6.57 21.11 16.16
C TYR A 34 -7.89 20.35 16.44
N HIS A 35 -8.84 20.96 17.16
CA HIS A 35 -10.06 20.27 17.58
C HIS A 35 -11.24 20.42 16.61
N GLN A 36 -11.05 21.12 15.50
CA GLN A 36 -12.06 21.32 14.46
C GLN A 36 -11.75 20.46 13.22
N TYR A 37 -12.65 20.44 12.30
CA TYR A 37 -12.49 19.74 11.05
C TYR A 37 -11.27 20.26 10.28
N SER A 38 -10.41 19.36 9.84
CA SER A 38 -9.43 19.69 8.80
C SER A 38 -10.11 19.82 7.44
N ILE A 39 -9.43 20.40 6.46
CA ILE A 39 -9.86 20.30 5.07
C ILE A 39 -9.85 18.84 4.63
N THR A 40 -10.68 18.50 3.65
CA THR A 40 -10.89 17.11 3.18
C THR A 40 -9.58 16.39 2.79
N TRP A 41 -8.62 17.13 2.26
CA TRP A 41 -7.32 16.58 1.86
C TRP A 41 -6.36 16.28 3.04
N GLY A 42 -6.70 16.71 4.24
CA GLY A 42 -5.88 16.62 5.43
C GLY A 42 -5.19 17.95 5.81
N ALA A 43 -4.68 18.04 7.03
CA ALA A 43 -4.03 19.24 7.55
C ALA A 43 -2.87 19.69 6.65
N GLN A 44 -2.79 20.98 6.38
CA GLN A 44 -1.86 21.57 5.42
C GLN A 44 -0.39 21.33 5.84
N ASP A 45 -0.07 21.61 7.09
CA ASP A 45 1.27 21.42 7.67
C ASP A 45 1.75 19.96 7.54
N PHE A 46 0.85 19.00 7.77
CA PHE A 46 1.16 17.58 7.59
C PHE A 46 1.41 17.23 6.12
N ARG A 47 0.58 17.72 5.19
CA ARG A 47 0.78 17.49 3.75
C ARG A 47 2.07 18.11 3.24
N GLU A 48 2.42 19.32 3.69
CA GLU A 48 3.68 20.00 3.35
C GLU A 48 4.90 19.23 3.88
N ALA A 49 4.86 18.75 5.13
CA ALA A 49 5.92 17.92 5.69
C ALA A 49 6.08 16.60 4.93
N LEU A 50 4.97 15.97 4.55
CA LEU A 50 4.95 14.73 3.80
C LEU A 50 5.47 14.95 2.36
N ALA A 51 5.04 16.03 1.69
CA ALA A 51 5.54 16.40 0.37
C ALA A 51 7.06 16.57 0.37
N LYS A 52 7.60 17.30 1.34
CA LYS A 52 9.05 17.49 1.50
C LYS A 52 9.80 16.17 1.66
N LYS A 53 9.29 15.27 2.53
CA LYS A 53 9.88 13.95 2.74
C LYS A 53 9.86 13.11 1.46
N GLN A 54 8.72 13.05 0.80
CA GLN A 54 8.55 12.21 -0.39
C GLN A 54 9.27 12.79 -1.61
N SER A 55 9.35 14.11 -1.76
CA SER A 55 10.16 14.74 -2.81
C SER A 55 11.63 14.32 -2.70
N HIS A 56 12.17 14.33 -1.48
CA HIS A 56 13.54 13.88 -1.24
C HIS A 56 13.72 12.37 -1.58
N PHE A 57 12.77 11.54 -1.17
CA PHE A 57 12.83 10.10 -1.38
C PHE A 57 12.68 9.73 -2.88
N MET A 58 11.79 10.39 -3.59
CA MET A 58 11.47 10.08 -4.99
C MET A 58 12.35 10.84 -5.99
N GLY A 59 13.17 11.81 -5.53
CA GLY A 59 14.01 12.62 -6.39
C GLY A 59 13.24 13.53 -7.35
N ARG A 60 12.00 13.90 -7.00
CA ARG A 60 11.17 14.87 -7.74
C ARG A 60 10.33 15.72 -6.79
N ASP A 61 9.92 16.89 -7.23
CA ASP A 61 8.98 17.71 -6.47
C ASP A 61 7.59 17.07 -6.42
N ILE A 62 6.97 17.14 -5.23
CA ILE A 62 5.60 16.70 -4.99
C ILE A 62 4.79 17.89 -4.50
N ASP A 63 3.69 18.18 -5.18
CA ASP A 63 2.75 19.23 -4.78
C ASP A 63 1.89 18.76 -3.60
N PRO A 64 2.02 19.40 -2.40
CA PRO A 64 1.19 19.03 -1.25
C PRO A 64 -0.31 19.27 -1.46
N ASN A 65 -0.69 20.11 -2.44
CA ASN A 65 -2.09 20.45 -2.69
C ASN A 65 -2.74 19.59 -3.78
N GLY A 66 -1.97 19.10 -4.74
CA GLY A 66 -2.48 18.32 -5.87
C GLY A 66 -2.16 16.84 -5.83
N GLU A 67 -1.13 16.41 -5.05
CA GLU A 67 -0.64 15.04 -5.10
C GLU A 67 -0.73 14.28 -3.75
N ILE A 68 -1.28 14.91 -2.70
CA ILE A 68 -1.37 14.29 -1.36
C ILE A 68 -2.79 14.39 -0.82
N VAL A 69 -3.31 13.24 -0.41
CA VAL A 69 -4.56 13.11 0.37
C VAL A 69 -4.27 12.30 1.62
N VAL A 70 -4.73 12.80 2.76
CA VAL A 70 -4.63 12.11 4.05
C VAL A 70 -5.91 11.32 4.30
N THR A 71 -5.75 10.06 4.68
CA THR A 71 -6.85 9.12 4.93
C THR A 71 -6.75 8.50 6.32
N CYS A 72 -7.78 7.82 6.77
CA CYS A 72 -7.77 7.04 8.00
C CYS A 72 -6.95 5.75 7.82
N GLY A 73 -5.63 5.91 7.73
CA GLY A 73 -4.67 4.84 7.51
C GLY A 73 -4.58 4.39 6.05
N SER A 74 -3.66 3.47 5.81
CA SER A 74 -3.44 2.87 4.48
C SER A 74 -4.63 2.02 4.00
N THR A 75 -5.46 1.53 4.90
CA THR A 75 -6.67 0.77 4.56
C THR A 75 -7.65 1.63 3.76
N GLU A 76 -7.99 2.83 4.25
CA GLU A 76 -8.85 3.75 3.49
C GLU A 76 -8.18 4.22 2.21
N ALA A 77 -6.87 4.51 2.24
CA ALA A 77 -6.12 4.92 1.05
C ALA A 77 -6.19 3.85 -0.05
N MET A 78 -6.01 2.58 0.31
CA MET A 78 -6.05 1.47 -0.65
C MET A 78 -7.45 1.29 -1.24
N MET A 79 -8.50 1.32 -0.41
CA MET A 79 -9.88 1.23 -0.88
C MET A 79 -10.25 2.40 -1.81
N ALA A 80 -9.90 3.63 -1.43
CA ALA A 80 -10.15 4.81 -2.26
C ALA A 80 -9.40 4.74 -3.59
N ALA A 81 -8.15 4.26 -3.59
CA ALA A 81 -7.38 4.05 -4.81
C ALA A 81 -8.04 3.01 -5.72
N MET A 82 -8.46 1.85 -5.17
CA MET A 82 -9.15 0.81 -5.95
C MET A 82 -10.44 1.34 -6.58
N MET A 83 -11.28 2.03 -5.81
CA MET A 83 -12.52 2.64 -6.32
C MET A 83 -12.27 3.72 -7.38
N THR A 84 -11.09 4.32 -7.37
CA THR A 84 -10.73 5.35 -8.35
C THR A 84 -10.24 4.75 -9.67
N VAL A 85 -9.46 3.67 -9.61
CA VAL A 85 -8.79 3.11 -10.79
C VAL A 85 -9.56 1.98 -11.47
N ALA A 86 -10.41 1.26 -10.73
CA ALA A 86 -11.10 0.07 -11.23
C ALA A 86 -12.63 0.26 -11.29
N ASN A 87 -13.23 -0.17 -12.40
CA ASN A 87 -14.67 -0.29 -12.57
C ASN A 87 -15.13 -1.74 -12.32
N PRO A 88 -16.42 -1.97 -12.10
CA PRO A 88 -16.96 -3.34 -12.02
C PRO A 88 -16.60 -4.17 -13.26
N GLY A 89 -16.01 -5.35 -13.03
CA GLY A 89 -15.56 -6.26 -14.08
C GLY A 89 -14.12 -6.03 -14.55
N ASP A 90 -13.47 -4.92 -14.21
CA ASP A 90 -12.04 -4.72 -14.45
C ASP A 90 -11.22 -5.76 -13.68
N LYS A 91 -10.02 -6.07 -14.21
CA LYS A 91 -9.11 -7.04 -13.58
C LYS A 91 -7.96 -6.33 -12.88
N VAL A 92 -7.52 -6.88 -11.74
CA VAL A 92 -6.39 -6.36 -10.98
C VAL A 92 -5.43 -7.49 -10.66
N VAL A 93 -4.16 -7.34 -11.03
CA VAL A 93 -3.11 -8.31 -10.71
C VAL A 93 -2.61 -8.10 -9.29
N ILE A 94 -2.55 -9.19 -8.51
CA ILE A 94 -2.08 -9.20 -7.13
C ILE A 94 -1.09 -10.35 -6.94
N PHE A 95 0.12 -10.05 -6.46
CA PHE A 95 1.08 -11.08 -6.07
C PHE A 95 0.64 -11.80 -4.80
N SER A 96 0.74 -13.11 -4.75
CA SER A 96 0.35 -13.95 -3.60
C SER A 96 1.57 -14.67 -3.01
N PRO A 97 1.80 -14.65 -1.67
CA PRO A 97 0.92 -14.12 -0.62
C PRO A 97 0.88 -12.60 -0.59
N PHE A 98 -0.24 -12.05 -0.09
CA PHE A 98 -0.52 -10.61 -0.05
C PHE A 98 -1.16 -10.19 1.27
N TYR A 99 -1.14 -8.89 1.55
CA TYR A 99 -1.92 -8.31 2.64
C TYR A 99 -3.41 -8.33 2.25
N GLU A 100 -4.24 -8.81 3.16
CA GLU A 100 -5.65 -9.17 2.88
C GLU A 100 -6.47 -8.06 2.20
N ASN A 101 -6.19 -6.79 2.49
CA ASN A 101 -6.94 -5.68 1.91
C ASN A 101 -6.86 -5.63 0.38
N TYR A 102 -5.74 -6.04 -0.22
CA TYR A 102 -5.58 -5.90 -1.68
C TYR A 102 -6.64 -6.68 -2.46
N SER A 103 -6.90 -7.91 -2.05
CA SER A 103 -7.96 -8.73 -2.65
C SER A 103 -9.35 -8.25 -2.24
N ALA A 104 -9.54 -7.94 -0.95
CA ALA A 104 -10.82 -7.49 -0.43
C ALA A 104 -11.26 -6.18 -1.11
N ASP A 105 -10.38 -5.18 -1.20
CA ASP A 105 -10.68 -3.88 -1.81
C ASP A 105 -10.94 -4.01 -3.31
N THR A 106 -10.21 -4.91 -4.00
CA THR A 106 -10.47 -5.23 -5.41
C THR A 106 -11.88 -5.76 -5.60
N ILE A 107 -12.29 -6.76 -4.80
CA ILE A 107 -13.63 -7.36 -4.89
C ILE A 107 -14.72 -6.37 -4.51
N LEU A 108 -14.52 -5.59 -3.44
CA LEU A 108 -15.46 -4.57 -2.98
C LEU A 108 -15.68 -3.45 -4.01
N SER A 109 -14.66 -3.16 -4.81
CA SER A 109 -14.77 -2.22 -5.94
C SER A 109 -15.48 -2.81 -7.16
N GLY A 110 -15.89 -4.09 -7.10
CA GLY A 110 -16.52 -4.81 -8.20
C GLY A 110 -15.53 -5.37 -9.24
N ALA A 111 -14.23 -5.20 -9.01
CA ALA A 111 -13.19 -5.73 -9.87
C ALA A 111 -12.86 -7.21 -9.57
N VAL A 112 -12.13 -7.86 -10.46
CA VAL A 112 -11.76 -9.27 -10.39
C VAL A 112 -10.27 -9.41 -10.14
N PRO A 113 -9.82 -9.99 -9.02
CA PRO A 113 -8.40 -10.20 -8.78
C PRO A 113 -7.83 -11.33 -9.65
N ILE A 114 -6.64 -11.14 -10.19
CA ILE A 114 -5.79 -12.16 -10.83
C ILE A 114 -4.58 -12.37 -9.93
N TYR A 115 -4.42 -13.57 -9.40
CA TYR A 115 -3.32 -13.88 -8.49
C TYR A 115 -2.12 -14.44 -9.23
N VAL A 116 -0.94 -13.85 -8.96
CA VAL A 116 0.35 -14.33 -9.45
C VAL A 116 1.16 -14.85 -8.26
N PRO A 117 1.48 -16.16 -8.21
CA PRO A 117 2.19 -16.74 -7.08
C PRO A 117 3.63 -16.24 -6.95
N LEU A 118 4.04 -15.95 -5.72
CA LEU A 118 5.44 -15.82 -5.31
C LEU A 118 5.89 -17.13 -4.68
N THR A 119 6.85 -17.80 -5.29
CA THR A 119 7.25 -19.15 -4.89
C THR A 119 8.33 -19.15 -3.80
N PRO A 120 8.06 -19.73 -2.61
CA PRO A 120 9.09 -19.91 -1.56
C PRO A 120 10.27 -20.77 -2.04
N PRO A 121 11.48 -20.65 -1.44
CA PRO A 121 11.81 -19.74 -0.32
C PRO A 121 12.17 -18.32 -0.75
N SER A 122 12.48 -18.08 -2.03
CA SER A 122 12.93 -16.78 -2.56
C SER A 122 11.79 -15.82 -2.85
N PHE A 123 10.56 -16.32 -2.88
CA PHE A 123 9.37 -15.54 -3.24
C PHE A 123 9.52 -14.81 -4.58
N THR A 124 10.05 -15.51 -5.58
CA THR A 124 10.10 -15.05 -6.98
C THR A 124 8.81 -15.41 -7.71
N PHE A 125 8.43 -14.60 -8.68
CA PHE A 125 7.34 -14.95 -9.60
C PHE A 125 7.90 -15.63 -10.86
N ASP A 126 7.05 -16.40 -11.52
CA ASP A 126 7.29 -16.91 -12.87
C ASP A 126 6.92 -15.82 -13.89
N PRO A 127 7.85 -15.34 -14.75
CA PRO A 127 7.57 -14.33 -15.75
C PRO A 127 6.48 -14.72 -16.74
N GLU A 128 6.35 -16.01 -17.09
CA GLU A 128 5.30 -16.48 -18.02
C GLU A 128 3.92 -16.41 -17.37
N VAL A 129 3.80 -16.79 -16.08
CA VAL A 129 2.56 -16.67 -15.32
C VAL A 129 2.15 -15.20 -15.15
N LEU A 130 3.13 -14.31 -14.93
CA LEU A 130 2.86 -12.88 -14.85
C LEU A 130 2.41 -12.33 -16.22
N GLU A 131 3.06 -12.72 -17.31
CA GLU A 131 2.65 -12.29 -18.65
C GLU A 131 1.25 -12.82 -19.01
N ASP A 132 0.88 -14.05 -18.62
CA ASP A 132 -0.47 -14.58 -18.80
C ASP A 132 -1.53 -13.77 -18.04
N ALA A 133 -1.17 -13.23 -16.88
CA ALA A 133 -2.04 -12.29 -16.16
C ALA A 133 -2.22 -10.96 -16.94
N PHE A 134 -1.13 -10.43 -17.51
CA PHE A 134 -1.18 -9.19 -18.31
C PHE A 134 -1.90 -9.37 -19.66
N ARG A 135 -1.84 -10.56 -20.29
CA ARG A 135 -2.65 -10.87 -21.49
C ARG A 135 -4.15 -10.77 -21.27
N GLN A 136 -4.60 -10.78 -20.04
CA GLN A 136 -6.00 -10.56 -19.66
C GLN A 136 -6.37 -9.08 -19.57
N HIS A 137 -5.47 -8.16 -19.94
CA HIS A 137 -5.63 -6.71 -19.90
C HIS A 137 -6.10 -6.20 -18.55
N PRO A 138 -5.31 -6.43 -17.47
CA PRO A 138 -5.66 -5.91 -16.15
C PRO A 138 -5.61 -4.38 -16.12
N LYS A 139 -6.54 -3.77 -15.42
CA LYS A 139 -6.60 -2.32 -15.22
C LYS A 139 -5.49 -1.81 -14.30
N ALA A 140 -5.07 -2.63 -13.36
CA ALA A 140 -4.03 -2.29 -12.38
C ALA A 140 -3.26 -3.52 -11.93
N LEU A 141 -2.07 -3.28 -11.38
CA LEU A 141 -1.27 -4.25 -10.63
C LEU A 141 -0.94 -3.65 -9.26
N VAL A 142 -1.14 -4.42 -8.19
CA VAL A 142 -0.74 -4.05 -6.84
C VAL A 142 0.67 -4.56 -6.57
N LEU A 143 1.60 -3.62 -6.37
CA LEU A 143 2.98 -3.91 -6.00
C LEU A 143 3.25 -3.43 -4.57
N CYS A 144 3.55 -4.36 -3.66
CA CYS A 144 4.01 -4.06 -2.30
C CYS A 144 5.49 -4.39 -2.17
N ASN A 145 6.33 -3.39 -1.94
CA ASN A 145 7.78 -3.56 -1.88
C ASN A 145 8.40 -2.72 -0.73
N PRO A 146 8.97 -3.34 0.32
CA PRO A 146 8.97 -4.78 0.64
C PRO A 146 7.56 -5.36 0.80
N SER A 147 7.38 -6.63 0.42
CA SER A 147 6.07 -7.29 0.41
C SER A 147 5.57 -7.62 1.82
N ASN A 148 4.32 -7.32 2.08
CA ASN A 148 3.58 -7.86 3.22
C ASN A 148 2.70 -9.04 2.72
N PRO A 149 2.82 -10.28 3.27
CA PRO A 149 3.50 -10.63 4.52
C PRO A 149 4.89 -11.25 4.36
N CYS A 150 5.38 -11.56 3.15
CA CYS A 150 6.53 -12.43 2.97
C CYS A 150 7.90 -11.73 3.09
N GLY A 151 7.93 -10.39 3.18
CA GLY A 151 9.17 -9.60 3.27
C GLY A 151 10.00 -9.58 1.97
N LYS A 152 9.46 -10.08 0.85
CA LYS A 152 10.14 -10.03 -0.46
C LYS A 152 10.49 -8.60 -0.81
N VAL A 153 11.75 -8.39 -1.17
CA VAL A 153 12.20 -7.19 -1.88
C VAL A 153 12.42 -7.57 -3.35
N PHE A 154 11.68 -6.93 -4.24
CA PHE A 154 11.82 -7.17 -5.67
C PHE A 154 13.14 -6.61 -6.18
N THR A 155 13.85 -7.39 -7.01
CA THR A 155 15.09 -6.94 -7.63
C THR A 155 14.81 -5.92 -8.73
N HIS A 156 15.85 -5.22 -9.18
CA HIS A 156 15.73 -4.28 -10.29
C HIS A 156 15.24 -4.97 -11.56
N GLU A 157 15.76 -6.16 -11.84
CA GLU A 157 15.38 -6.98 -13.00
C GLU A 157 13.92 -7.41 -12.94
N GLU A 158 13.43 -7.83 -11.76
CA GLU A 158 12.02 -8.17 -11.56
C GLU A 158 11.11 -6.95 -11.77
N LEU A 159 11.51 -5.78 -11.28
CA LEU A 159 10.77 -4.54 -11.49
C LEU A 159 10.76 -4.10 -12.97
N GLU A 160 11.86 -4.30 -13.70
CA GLU A 160 11.91 -4.04 -15.16
C GLU A 160 11.03 -4.98 -15.95
N ILE A 161 10.92 -6.26 -15.56
CA ILE A 161 9.98 -7.20 -16.17
C ILE A 161 8.53 -6.71 -15.98
N ILE A 162 8.16 -6.35 -14.74
CA ILE A 162 6.81 -5.84 -14.42
C ILE A 162 6.51 -4.58 -15.23
N ALA A 163 7.43 -3.61 -15.23
CA ALA A 163 7.27 -2.36 -15.99
C ALA A 163 7.21 -2.58 -17.51
N GLY A 164 7.98 -3.54 -18.02
CA GLY A 164 7.97 -3.94 -19.42
C GLY A 164 6.62 -4.52 -19.84
N LEU A 165 6.04 -5.40 -19.03
CA LEU A 165 4.71 -5.97 -19.27
C LEU A 165 3.61 -4.91 -19.15
N ALA A 166 3.69 -4.02 -18.18
CA ALA A 166 2.75 -2.91 -18.07
C ALA A 166 2.76 -2.05 -19.35
N ARG A 167 3.92 -1.68 -19.86
CA ARG A 167 4.03 -0.91 -21.12
C ARG A 167 3.58 -1.69 -22.36
N LYS A 168 3.70 -3.02 -22.34
CA LYS A 168 3.34 -3.88 -23.50
C LYS A 168 1.84 -4.09 -23.62
N TYR A 169 1.13 -4.12 -22.50
CA TYR A 169 -0.28 -4.49 -22.44
C TYR A 169 -1.20 -3.33 -21.99
N ASP A 170 -0.68 -2.09 -21.96
CA ASP A 170 -1.44 -0.87 -21.64
C ASP A 170 -2.57 -0.59 -22.65
#